data_d832a60645954319879b8f7152b90b72
#
_entry.id   d832a60645954319879b8f7152b90b72
#
_cell.length_a   1.000
_cell.length_b   1.000
_cell.length_c   1.000
_cell.angle_alpha   90.00
_cell.angle_beta   90.00
_cell.angle_gamma   90.00
#
_symmetry.space_group_name_H-M   'P 1'
#
loop_
_entity.id
_entity.type
_entity.pdbx_description
1 polymer ?
#
loop_
_entity_poly.entity_id
_entity_poly.type
_entity_poly.pdbx_seq_one_letter_code
_entity_poly.pdbx_strand_id
1 'polypeptide(L)'
;KMKGLKNQIMKKTSLFICTLLFISSIVFYPKITFAYPFWAQQNYESPREATGKIVCANCHLAQMPTIAEVPQSVGADSVFKAVVKIPYKNDLKEIGADGSEVPLQVGAVVMLPDGFKLAPQERWTEEIKEETEGVYFTNYSEEKDNIIIVGPLPGDTNKEIVFPVLSPDPSTNKEYHYGKYSLHIGGNRGRGQVYPTGDKSNNVVFTSSTSGTI
;
A
#
# COMPACT_ATOMS: atom_id res chain seq x y z
N LYS A 1 -52.39 38.95 -14.49
CA LYS A 1 -51.93 37.70 -15.14
C LYS A 1 -50.41 37.63 -15.34
N MET A 2 -49.69 38.68 -15.70
CA MET A 2 -48.24 38.74 -15.95
C MET A 2 -47.36 38.44 -14.72
N LYS A 3 -47.69 38.88 -13.50
CA LYS A 3 -46.94 38.63 -12.25
C LYS A 3 -46.91 37.14 -11.89
N GLY A 4 -48.00 36.38 -12.11
CA GLY A 4 -48.07 34.95 -11.82
C GLY A 4 -47.14 34.13 -12.73
N LEU A 5 -47.11 34.49 -14.02
CA LEU A 5 -46.27 33.79 -15.02
C LEU A 5 -44.76 34.00 -14.72
N LYS A 6 -44.37 35.22 -14.36
CA LYS A 6 -43.00 35.56 -13.96
C LYS A 6 -42.52 34.76 -12.73
N ASN A 7 -43.40 34.62 -11.71
CA ASN A 7 -43.08 33.83 -10.51
C ASN A 7 -42.98 32.32 -10.80
N GLN A 8 -43.78 31.81 -11.72
CA GLN A 8 -43.65 30.38 -12.12
C GLN A 8 -42.38 30.11 -12.91
N ILE A 9 -41.97 31.01 -13.80
CA ILE A 9 -40.71 30.90 -14.55
C ILE A 9 -39.53 31.01 -13.60
N MET A 10 -39.49 31.93 -12.66
CA MET A 10 -38.44 32.05 -11.68
C MET A 10 -38.30 30.84 -10.77
N LYS A 11 -39.39 30.22 -10.35
CA LYS A 11 -39.36 28.97 -9.56
C LYS A 11 -38.80 27.79 -10.35
N LYS A 12 -39.17 27.67 -11.64
CA LYS A 12 -38.65 26.59 -12.51
C LYS A 12 -37.14 26.76 -12.81
N THR A 13 -36.72 27.99 -13.10
CA THR A 13 -35.29 28.28 -13.31
C THR A 13 -34.45 28.08 -12.04
N SER A 14 -34.97 28.49 -10.88
CA SER A 14 -34.28 28.24 -9.60
C SER A 14 -34.15 26.75 -9.31
N LEU A 15 -35.22 25.96 -9.53
CA LEU A 15 -35.17 24.50 -9.34
C LEU A 15 -34.17 23.84 -10.29
N PHE A 16 -34.14 24.28 -11.55
CA PHE A 16 -33.19 23.76 -12.56
C PHE A 16 -31.74 24.06 -12.19
N ILE A 17 -31.45 25.29 -11.71
CA ILE A 17 -30.11 25.67 -11.24
C ILE A 17 -29.70 24.84 -10.02
N CYS A 18 -30.60 24.65 -9.04
CA CYS A 18 -30.31 23.83 -7.86
C CYS A 18 -30.02 22.36 -8.22
N THR A 19 -30.79 21.77 -9.16
CA THR A 19 -30.52 20.40 -9.63
C THR A 19 -29.21 20.32 -10.38
N LEU A 20 -28.86 21.31 -11.17
CA LEU A 20 -27.60 21.33 -11.92
C LEU A 20 -26.40 21.47 -10.99
N LEU A 21 -26.48 22.30 -9.94
CA LEU A 21 -25.48 22.41 -8.89
C LEU A 21 -25.35 21.13 -8.07
N PHE A 22 -26.46 20.45 -7.78
CA PHE A 22 -26.45 19.18 -7.06
C PHE A 22 -25.77 18.07 -7.88
N ILE A 23 -26.10 17.96 -9.18
CA ILE A 23 -25.45 17.01 -10.10
C ILE A 23 -23.96 17.34 -10.25
N SER A 24 -23.61 18.64 -10.36
CA SER A 24 -22.22 19.07 -10.41
C SER A 24 -21.46 18.67 -9.14
N SER A 25 -22.03 18.79 -7.96
CA SER A 25 -21.38 18.40 -6.72
C SER A 25 -21.11 16.89 -6.63
N ILE A 26 -21.99 16.06 -7.23
CA ILE A 26 -21.77 14.60 -7.30
C ILE A 26 -20.66 14.26 -8.31
N VAL A 27 -20.61 14.94 -9.44
CA VAL A 27 -19.62 14.68 -10.51
C VAL A 27 -18.23 15.14 -10.12
N PHE A 28 -18.14 16.28 -9.40
CA PHE A 28 -16.88 16.85 -8.93
C PHE A 28 -16.49 16.45 -7.51
N TYR A 29 -17.16 15.43 -6.95
CA TYR A 29 -16.69 14.89 -5.67
C TYR A 29 -15.29 14.31 -5.87
N PRO A 30 -14.25 14.83 -5.18
CA PRO A 30 -12.90 14.29 -5.32
C PRO A 30 -12.93 12.85 -4.84
N LYS A 31 -12.83 11.91 -5.77
CA LYS A 31 -12.57 10.52 -5.41
C LYS A 31 -11.19 10.52 -4.77
N ILE A 32 -11.12 10.06 -3.53
CA ILE A 32 -9.84 9.75 -2.89
C ILE A 32 -9.22 8.65 -3.75
N THR A 33 -8.32 9.01 -4.63
CA THR A 33 -7.55 8.05 -5.41
C THR A 33 -6.51 7.49 -4.47
N PHE A 34 -6.76 6.33 -3.92
CA PHE A 34 -5.73 5.52 -3.30
C PHE A 34 -4.74 5.13 -4.40
N ALA A 35 -3.64 5.86 -4.49
CA ALA A 35 -2.63 5.68 -5.53
C ALA A 35 -1.66 4.52 -5.22
N TYR A 36 -2.08 3.52 -4.44
CA TYR A 36 -1.19 2.52 -3.90
C TYR A 36 -1.89 1.18 -3.67
N PRO A 37 -1.26 0.11 -3.87
CA PRO A 37 -0.29 -0.39 -4.86
C PRO A 37 -0.96 -0.81 -6.18
N PHE A 38 -2.03 -0.17 -6.48
CA PHE A 38 -2.97 -0.40 -7.58
C PHE A 38 -2.29 -0.67 -8.94
N TRP A 39 -1.22 0.07 -9.25
CA TRP A 39 -0.48 -0.14 -10.50
C TRP A 39 0.19 -1.51 -10.56
N ALA A 40 0.73 -2.00 -9.45
CA ALA A 40 1.31 -3.33 -9.41
C ALA A 40 0.22 -4.40 -9.56
N GLN A 41 -0.88 -4.27 -8.84
CA GLN A 41 -2.03 -5.19 -8.93
C GLN A 41 -2.64 -5.26 -10.33
N GLN A 42 -2.71 -4.13 -11.04
CA GLN A 42 -3.26 -4.10 -12.40
C GLN A 42 -2.33 -4.67 -13.47
N ASN A 43 -1.03 -4.45 -13.34
CA ASN A 43 -0.07 -4.79 -14.38
C ASN A 43 0.60 -6.16 -14.18
N TYR A 44 0.54 -6.73 -12.98
CA TYR A 44 1.21 -7.97 -12.64
C TYR A 44 0.25 -8.88 -11.87
N GLU A 45 0.00 -10.04 -12.41
CA GLU A 45 -0.78 -11.08 -11.73
C GLU A 45 -0.08 -11.57 -10.45
N SER A 46 1.26 -11.67 -10.49
CA SER A 46 2.07 -12.01 -9.33
C SER A 46 2.99 -10.84 -8.96
N PRO A 47 3.07 -10.44 -7.69
CA PRO A 47 3.97 -9.39 -7.27
C PRO A 47 5.44 -9.83 -7.22
N ARG A 48 5.73 -11.12 -7.42
CA ARG A 48 7.08 -11.68 -7.44
C ARG A 48 7.38 -12.33 -8.77
N GLU A 49 8.47 -11.91 -9.39
CA GLU A 49 8.97 -12.52 -10.62
C GLU A 49 9.68 -13.86 -10.33
N ALA A 50 9.83 -14.70 -11.36
CA ALA A 50 10.55 -15.98 -11.25
C ALA A 50 12.00 -15.81 -10.76
N THR A 51 12.62 -14.66 -10.99
CA THR A 51 13.94 -14.28 -10.48
C THR A 51 13.97 -14.02 -8.97
N GLY A 52 12.81 -13.96 -8.32
CA GLY A 52 12.67 -13.56 -6.93
C GLY A 52 12.53 -12.06 -6.72
N LYS A 53 12.66 -11.25 -7.77
CA LYS A 53 12.49 -9.81 -7.74
C LYS A 53 11.02 -9.46 -7.50
N ILE A 54 10.79 -8.45 -6.67
CA ILE A 54 9.47 -7.86 -6.46
C ILE A 54 9.17 -6.90 -7.62
N VAL A 55 7.96 -6.95 -8.17
CA VAL A 55 7.56 -6.13 -9.33
C VAL A 55 7.59 -4.63 -9.04
N CYS A 56 7.44 -4.23 -7.78
CA CYS A 56 7.59 -2.84 -7.35
C CYS A 56 8.96 -2.26 -7.76
N ALA A 57 10.00 -3.09 -7.78
CA ALA A 57 11.36 -2.70 -8.20
C ALA A 57 11.48 -2.41 -9.70
N ASN A 58 10.45 -2.65 -10.52
CA ASN A 58 10.44 -2.26 -11.92
C ASN A 58 10.23 -0.75 -12.12
N CYS A 59 9.61 -0.10 -11.13
CA CYS A 59 9.42 1.35 -11.10
C CYS A 59 10.23 2.02 -10.00
N HIS A 60 10.37 1.35 -8.84
CA HIS A 60 11.17 1.80 -7.70
C HIS A 60 12.60 1.27 -7.82
N LEU A 61 13.44 1.95 -8.61
CA LEU A 61 14.78 1.46 -8.97
C LEU A 61 15.80 1.60 -7.84
N ALA A 62 15.61 2.54 -6.93
CA ALA A 62 16.52 2.71 -5.80
C ALA A 62 16.19 1.70 -4.70
N GLN A 63 16.96 0.65 -4.65
CA GLN A 63 16.81 -0.41 -3.66
C GLN A 63 17.47 -0.03 -2.34
N MET A 64 16.74 -0.25 -1.24
CA MET A 64 17.30 -0.27 0.11
C MET A 64 16.88 -1.58 0.76
N PRO A 65 17.79 -2.23 1.50
CA PRO A 65 17.43 -3.45 2.20
C PRO A 65 16.33 -3.14 3.23
N THR A 66 15.30 -3.95 3.21
CA THR A 66 14.29 -4.01 4.27
C THR A 66 14.63 -5.15 5.21
N ILE A 67 14.22 -5.02 6.46
CA ILE A 67 14.45 -6.02 7.49
C ILE A 67 13.11 -6.65 7.82
N ALA A 68 13.05 -7.98 7.86
CA ALA A 68 11.91 -8.72 8.37
C ALA A 68 12.24 -9.28 9.76
N GLU A 69 11.36 -9.06 10.69
CA GLU A 69 11.38 -9.71 11.99
C GLU A 69 10.15 -10.59 12.12
N VAL A 70 10.37 -11.88 12.27
CA VAL A 70 9.30 -12.88 12.44
C VAL A 70 9.71 -13.87 13.52
N PRO A 71 8.77 -14.49 14.24
CA PRO A 71 9.07 -15.57 15.15
C PRO A 71 9.78 -16.73 14.43
N GLN A 72 10.71 -17.37 15.10
CA GLN A 72 11.40 -18.55 14.56
C GLN A 72 10.48 -19.79 14.50
N SER A 73 9.43 -19.80 15.30
CA SER A 73 8.42 -20.84 15.31
C SER A 73 7.07 -20.27 15.70
N VAL A 74 6.01 -20.78 15.10
CA VAL A 74 4.63 -20.41 15.39
C VAL A 74 3.80 -21.68 15.58
N GLY A 75 2.82 -21.62 16.45
CA GLY A 75 1.83 -22.69 16.61
C GLY A 75 0.87 -22.76 15.42
N ALA A 76 0.16 -23.85 15.29
CA ALA A 76 -0.96 -23.96 14.35
C ALA A 76 -2.10 -23.03 14.78
N ASP A 77 -2.85 -22.48 13.82
CA ASP A 77 -3.99 -21.59 14.05
C ASP A 77 -3.69 -20.48 15.07
N SER A 78 -2.52 -19.89 15.00
CA SER A 78 -2.09 -18.85 15.94
C SER A 78 -1.80 -17.53 15.22
N VAL A 79 -2.07 -16.42 15.92
CA VAL A 79 -1.75 -15.08 15.42
C VAL A 79 -0.37 -14.68 15.90
N PHE A 80 0.45 -14.15 14.98
CA PHE A 80 1.78 -13.63 15.28
C PHE A 80 2.06 -12.36 14.50
N LYS A 81 3.07 -11.62 14.92
CA LYS A 81 3.51 -10.39 14.23
C LYS A 81 4.63 -10.72 13.24
N ALA A 82 4.46 -10.26 11.99
CA ALA A 82 5.55 -10.11 11.05
C ALA A 82 5.84 -8.61 10.91
N VAL A 83 7.04 -8.18 11.28
CA VAL A 83 7.42 -6.76 11.28
C VAL A 83 8.33 -6.47 10.11
N VAL A 84 7.96 -5.49 9.30
CA VAL A 84 8.78 -4.98 8.21
C VAL A 84 9.38 -3.64 8.60
N LYS A 85 10.70 -3.59 8.69
CA LYS A 85 11.45 -2.36 8.96
C LYS A 85 12.01 -1.79 7.67
N ILE A 86 11.73 -0.50 7.43
CA ILE A 86 12.15 0.22 6.23
C ILE A 86 13.14 1.30 6.65
N PRO A 87 14.45 1.06 6.49
CA PRO A 87 15.46 2.02 6.91
C PRO A 87 15.53 3.21 5.94
N TYR A 88 15.28 4.42 6.45
CA TYR A 88 15.47 5.68 5.74
C TYR A 88 15.75 6.83 6.73
N LYS A 89 16.25 7.95 6.20
CA LYS A 89 16.53 9.14 6.99
C LYS A 89 15.22 9.91 7.29
N ASN A 90 15.17 10.55 8.44
CA ASN A 90 13.95 11.26 8.90
C ASN A 90 13.58 12.49 8.06
N ASP A 91 14.54 13.07 7.37
CA ASP A 91 14.41 14.31 6.59
C ASP A 91 14.13 14.09 5.10
N LEU A 92 13.91 12.84 4.70
CA LEU A 92 13.61 12.52 3.31
C LEU A 92 12.23 13.09 2.93
N LYS A 93 12.22 13.72 1.77
CA LYS A 93 11.01 14.18 1.09
C LYS A 93 10.79 13.37 -0.18
N GLU A 94 9.59 13.37 -0.67
CA GLU A 94 9.26 12.87 -2.00
C GLU A 94 8.78 14.02 -2.88
N ILE A 95 8.81 13.79 -4.20
CA ILE A 95 8.32 14.77 -5.15
C ILE A 95 6.85 14.48 -5.44
N GLY A 96 6.00 15.46 -5.18
CA GLY A 96 4.57 15.41 -5.47
C GLY A 96 4.27 15.39 -6.97
N ALA A 97 3.01 15.19 -7.31
CA ALA A 97 2.57 15.17 -8.72
C ALA A 97 2.73 16.51 -9.43
N ASP A 98 2.78 17.61 -8.67
CA ASP A 98 2.99 18.97 -9.13
C ASP A 98 4.47 19.40 -9.15
N GLY A 99 5.37 18.49 -8.80
CA GLY A 99 6.81 18.76 -8.69
C GLY A 99 7.26 19.38 -7.37
N SER A 100 6.37 19.61 -6.43
CA SER A 100 6.72 20.13 -5.10
C SER A 100 7.30 19.04 -4.19
N GLU A 101 8.10 19.43 -3.20
CA GLU A 101 8.53 18.55 -2.14
C GLU A 101 7.38 18.31 -1.15
N VAL A 102 7.05 17.04 -0.93
CA VAL A 102 6.00 16.62 0.00
C VAL A 102 6.56 15.62 1.02
N PRO A 103 5.88 15.42 2.15
CA PRO A 103 6.28 14.41 3.13
C PRO A 103 6.38 13.01 2.52
N LEU A 104 7.40 12.27 2.93
CA LEU A 104 7.62 10.90 2.47
C LEU A 104 6.42 10.01 2.81
N GLN A 105 6.00 9.21 1.83
CA GLN A 105 5.04 8.13 2.02
C GLN A 105 5.75 6.78 1.88
N VAL A 106 5.38 5.83 2.70
CA VAL A 106 5.96 4.49 2.70
C VAL A 106 4.90 3.43 2.53
N GLY A 107 5.31 2.26 2.15
CA GLY A 107 4.46 1.08 2.07
C GLY A 107 5.29 -0.18 2.08
N ALA A 108 4.62 -1.29 2.32
CA ALA A 108 5.25 -2.60 2.34
C ALA A 108 4.35 -3.67 1.74
N VAL A 109 4.96 -4.73 1.25
CA VAL A 109 4.29 -5.96 0.85
C VAL A 109 4.92 -7.14 1.58
N VAL A 110 4.08 -8.03 2.08
CA VAL A 110 4.49 -9.29 2.69
C VAL A 110 3.88 -10.42 1.88
N MET A 111 4.71 -11.34 1.41
CA MET A 111 4.31 -12.54 0.71
C MET A 111 4.52 -13.72 1.64
N LEU A 112 3.44 -14.16 2.21
CA LEU A 112 3.41 -15.29 3.13
C LEU A 112 3.44 -16.62 2.36
N PRO A 113 3.90 -17.69 2.97
CA PRO A 113 3.70 -19.04 2.43
C PRO A 113 2.21 -19.35 2.30
N ASP A 114 1.89 -20.30 1.42
CA ASP A 114 0.52 -20.75 1.23
C ASP A 114 -0.12 -21.20 2.56
N GLY A 115 -1.37 -20.81 2.77
CA GLY A 115 -2.13 -21.09 3.99
C GLY A 115 -1.95 -20.07 5.11
N PHE A 116 -0.91 -19.26 5.08
CA PHE A 116 -0.80 -18.11 5.96
C PHE A 116 -1.58 -16.93 5.36
N LYS A 117 -2.19 -16.13 6.20
CA LYS A 117 -2.97 -14.97 5.74
C LYS A 117 -3.02 -13.87 6.80
N LEU A 118 -3.60 -12.75 6.44
CA LEU A 118 -3.91 -11.69 7.39
C LEU A 118 -4.84 -12.25 8.48
N ALA A 119 -4.48 -12.05 9.74
CA ALA A 119 -5.33 -12.46 10.85
C ALA A 119 -6.61 -11.60 10.88
N PRO A 120 -7.79 -12.19 11.10
CA PRO A 120 -9.01 -11.43 11.29
C PRO A 120 -8.89 -10.57 12.57
N GLN A 121 -9.47 -9.35 12.51
CA GLN A 121 -9.31 -8.35 13.56
C GLN A 121 -9.82 -8.82 14.93
N GLU A 122 -10.78 -9.72 14.97
CA GLU A 122 -11.34 -10.30 16.19
C GLU A 122 -10.31 -11.14 16.97
N ARG A 123 -9.26 -11.59 16.27
CA ARG A 123 -8.17 -12.39 16.85
C ARG A 123 -6.93 -11.56 17.20
N TRP A 124 -6.94 -10.26 16.94
CA TRP A 124 -5.82 -9.39 17.28
C TRP A 124 -5.76 -9.15 18.80
N THR A 125 -4.56 -9.21 19.34
CA THR A 125 -4.32 -8.76 20.72
C THR A 125 -4.44 -7.23 20.80
N GLU A 126 -4.63 -6.69 21.99
CA GLU A 126 -4.68 -5.23 22.18
C GLU A 126 -3.36 -4.57 21.71
N GLU A 127 -2.22 -5.20 21.95
CA GLU A 127 -0.92 -4.76 21.47
C GLU A 127 -0.90 -4.63 19.93
N ILE A 128 -1.39 -5.65 19.21
CA ILE A 128 -1.47 -5.61 17.73
C ILE A 128 -2.40 -4.50 17.27
N LYS A 129 -3.52 -4.29 17.94
CA LYS A 129 -4.47 -3.22 17.59
C LYS A 129 -3.84 -1.85 17.74
N GLU A 130 -3.10 -1.61 18.82
CA GLU A 130 -2.39 -0.36 19.06
C GLU A 130 -1.29 -0.12 18.01
N GLU A 131 -0.48 -1.15 17.71
CA GLU A 131 0.61 -1.06 16.73
C GLU A 131 0.12 -0.92 15.28
N THR A 132 -1.11 -1.31 14.99
CA THR A 132 -1.71 -1.24 13.64
C THR A 132 -2.77 -0.16 13.52
N GLU A 133 -2.89 0.72 14.50
CA GLU A 133 -3.87 1.81 14.45
C GLU A 133 -3.62 2.71 13.22
N GLY A 134 -4.68 2.94 12.45
CA GLY A 134 -4.61 3.72 11.22
C GLY A 134 -3.95 3.01 10.03
N VAL A 135 -3.54 1.76 10.18
CA VAL A 135 -2.98 0.95 9.09
C VAL A 135 -4.09 0.17 8.39
N TYR A 136 -4.19 0.34 7.07
CA TYR A 136 -5.13 -0.42 6.25
C TYR A 136 -4.42 -1.50 5.47
N PHE A 137 -4.83 -2.75 5.69
CA PHE A 137 -4.29 -3.93 5.03
C PHE A 137 -5.17 -4.35 3.87
N THR A 138 -4.54 -4.68 2.74
CA THR A 138 -5.24 -5.17 1.54
C THR A 138 -4.55 -6.42 1.02
N ASN A 139 -5.31 -7.41 0.59
CA ASN A 139 -4.76 -8.53 -0.15
C ASN A 139 -4.35 -8.08 -1.56
N TYR A 140 -3.33 -8.70 -2.11
CA TYR A 140 -2.87 -8.38 -3.46
C TYR A 140 -3.96 -8.63 -4.51
N SER A 141 -4.66 -9.75 -4.39
CA SER A 141 -5.88 -10.08 -5.12
C SER A 141 -6.78 -10.98 -4.26
N GLU A 142 -8.00 -11.20 -4.70
CA GLU A 142 -8.93 -12.12 -4.03
C GLU A 142 -8.37 -13.56 -3.95
N GLU A 143 -7.61 -13.97 -4.97
CA GLU A 143 -7.01 -15.31 -5.05
C GLU A 143 -5.70 -15.44 -4.27
N LYS A 144 -5.09 -14.32 -3.88
CA LYS A 144 -3.78 -14.24 -3.21
C LYS A 144 -3.93 -13.60 -1.83
N ASP A 145 -4.68 -14.24 -0.95
CA ASP A 145 -4.91 -13.79 0.42
C ASP A 145 -3.66 -13.92 1.33
N ASN A 146 -2.67 -14.68 0.86
CA ASN A 146 -1.36 -14.82 1.48
C ASN A 146 -0.39 -13.66 1.13
N ILE A 147 -0.78 -12.75 0.25
CA ILE A 147 0.04 -11.57 -0.11
C ILE A 147 -0.66 -10.31 0.38
N ILE A 148 -0.06 -9.66 1.36
CA ILE A 148 -0.65 -8.53 2.07
C ILE A 148 0.11 -7.27 1.72
N ILE A 149 -0.61 -6.20 1.45
CA ILE A 149 -0.07 -4.91 1.06
C ILE A 149 -0.54 -3.84 2.04
N VAL A 150 0.35 -2.92 2.34
CA VAL A 150 0.08 -1.75 3.19
C VAL A 150 0.67 -0.50 2.55
N GLY A 151 -0.04 0.58 2.66
CA GLY A 151 0.37 1.92 2.25
C GLY A 151 -0.61 2.59 1.30
N PRO A 152 -0.41 3.89 1.02
CA PRO A 152 0.65 4.74 1.55
C PRO A 152 0.45 5.08 3.03
N LEU A 153 1.53 5.10 3.78
CA LEU A 153 1.57 5.53 5.17
C LEU A 153 2.54 6.72 5.32
N PRO A 154 2.29 7.65 6.25
CA PRO A 154 3.24 8.71 6.56
C PRO A 154 4.62 8.15 6.95
N GLY A 155 5.66 8.61 6.28
CA GLY A 155 7.00 8.08 6.48
C GLY A 155 7.70 8.57 7.74
N ASP A 156 7.21 9.63 8.37
CA ASP A 156 7.74 10.15 9.64
C ASP A 156 7.48 9.23 10.82
N THR A 157 6.36 8.48 10.78
CA THR A 157 5.90 7.62 11.88
C THR A 157 5.96 6.12 11.56
N ASN A 158 6.07 5.71 10.30
CA ASN A 158 5.92 4.31 9.89
C ASN A 158 7.21 3.69 9.34
N LYS A 159 8.30 3.74 10.11
CA LYS A 159 9.53 3.03 9.78
C LYS A 159 9.45 1.52 10.00
N GLU A 160 8.56 1.11 10.86
CA GLU A 160 8.22 -0.27 11.15
C GLU A 160 6.74 -0.47 10.89
N ILE A 161 6.41 -1.51 10.15
CA ILE A 161 5.02 -1.87 9.81
C ILE A 161 4.78 -3.27 10.32
N VAL A 162 3.82 -3.39 11.21
CA VAL A 162 3.41 -4.67 11.82
C VAL A 162 2.30 -5.30 11.01
N PHE A 163 2.52 -6.54 10.58
CA PHE A 163 1.52 -7.36 9.90
C PHE A 163 1.01 -8.45 10.84
N PRO A 164 -0.26 -8.43 11.21
CA PRO A 164 -0.87 -9.50 11.99
C PRO A 164 -1.10 -10.72 11.09
N VAL A 165 -0.39 -11.79 11.32
CA VAL A 165 -0.43 -12.98 10.48
C VAL A 165 -1.09 -14.13 11.22
N LEU A 166 -1.98 -14.84 10.54
CA LEU A 166 -2.58 -16.09 11.00
C LEU A 166 -1.87 -17.27 10.35
N SER A 167 -1.36 -18.19 11.15
CA SER A 167 -0.80 -19.45 10.69
C SER A 167 -1.92 -20.44 10.31
N PRO A 168 -1.67 -21.34 9.34
CA PRO A 168 -2.66 -22.36 8.96
C PRO A 168 -2.90 -23.38 10.08
N ASP A 169 -4.05 -24.03 10.01
CA ASP A 169 -4.43 -25.13 10.90
C ASP A 169 -4.33 -26.48 10.15
N PRO A 170 -3.33 -27.31 10.44
CA PRO A 170 -3.19 -28.62 9.82
C PRO A 170 -4.31 -29.61 10.18
N SER A 171 -5.11 -29.32 11.19
CA SER A 171 -6.26 -30.15 11.55
C SER A 171 -7.40 -29.99 10.55
N THR A 172 -7.53 -28.80 9.96
CA THR A 172 -8.55 -28.48 8.96
C THR A 172 -8.07 -28.70 7.52
N ASN A 173 -6.79 -28.47 7.27
CA ASN A 173 -6.19 -28.75 5.97
C ASN A 173 -4.84 -29.48 6.13
N LYS A 174 -4.82 -30.75 5.73
CA LYS A 174 -3.65 -31.64 5.85
C LYS A 174 -2.54 -31.34 4.85
N GLU A 175 -2.76 -30.43 3.91
CA GLU A 175 -1.69 -29.95 3.02
C GLU A 175 -0.68 -29.10 3.78
N TYR A 176 -1.14 -28.45 4.85
CA TYR A 176 -0.29 -27.67 5.76
C TYR A 176 0.15 -28.54 6.92
N HIS A 177 1.39 -28.91 6.91
CA HIS A 177 1.98 -29.69 7.98
C HIS A 177 3.23 -29.01 8.53
N TYR A 178 3.76 -29.52 9.62
CA TYR A 178 4.96 -28.97 10.23
C TYR A 178 6.13 -28.92 9.24
N GLY A 179 6.67 -27.72 9.01
CA GLY A 179 7.73 -27.52 8.02
C GLY A 179 8.48 -26.20 8.18
N LYS A 180 9.41 -25.96 7.27
CA LYS A 180 10.14 -24.71 7.16
C LYS A 180 9.53 -23.88 6.02
N TYR A 181 9.17 -22.66 6.34
CA TYR A 181 8.52 -21.75 5.40
C TYR A 181 9.41 -20.53 5.12
N SER A 182 9.37 -20.06 3.89
CA SER A 182 10.05 -18.83 3.47
C SER A 182 9.10 -17.64 3.48
N LEU A 183 9.53 -16.53 4.05
CA LEU A 183 8.83 -15.27 4.01
C LEU A 183 9.54 -14.33 3.05
N HIS A 184 8.78 -13.68 2.18
CA HIS A 184 9.28 -12.67 1.26
C HIS A 184 8.65 -11.33 1.60
N ILE A 185 9.46 -10.30 1.64
CA ILE A 185 9.02 -8.93 1.93
C ILE A 185 9.57 -7.96 0.89
N GLY A 186 8.87 -6.85 0.74
CA GLY A 186 9.34 -5.68 0.03
C GLY A 186 8.85 -4.44 0.74
N GLY A 187 9.67 -3.41 0.74
CA GLY A 187 9.33 -2.10 1.24
C GLY A 187 9.55 -1.04 0.17
N ASN A 188 8.71 -0.03 0.19
CA ASN A 188 8.84 1.13 -0.64
C ASN A 188 8.92 2.39 0.23
N ARG A 189 9.68 3.37 -0.24
CA ARG A 189 9.77 4.70 0.35
C ARG A 189 9.66 5.72 -0.77
N GLY A 190 8.61 6.49 -0.69
CA GLY A 190 8.27 7.51 -1.67
C GLY A 190 7.63 6.96 -2.93
N ARG A 191 7.24 7.85 -3.81
CA ARG A 191 6.73 7.50 -5.14
C ARG A 191 7.87 6.95 -5.99
N GLY A 192 7.66 5.82 -6.63
CA GLY A 192 8.64 5.22 -7.50
C GLY A 192 8.68 5.87 -8.87
N GLN A 193 9.06 7.12 -8.92
CA GLN A 193 9.26 7.80 -10.19
C GLN A 193 10.71 7.70 -10.59
N VAL A 194 10.93 7.33 -11.84
CA VAL A 194 12.24 7.34 -12.46
C VAL A 194 12.35 8.61 -13.29
N TYR A 195 13.25 9.49 -12.91
CA TYR A 195 13.58 10.65 -13.70
C TYR A 195 14.79 10.36 -14.57
N PRO A 196 14.68 10.46 -15.90
CA PRO A 196 15.81 10.19 -16.81
C PRO A 196 16.99 11.13 -16.61
N THR A 197 16.77 12.28 -16.00
CA THR A 197 17.79 13.30 -15.73
C THR A 197 18.68 12.99 -14.52
N GLY A 198 18.34 11.96 -13.73
CA GLY A 198 19.05 11.66 -12.49
C GLY A 198 18.80 12.67 -11.38
N ASP A 199 17.81 13.54 -11.52
CA ASP A 199 17.41 14.49 -10.48
C ASP A 199 17.05 13.75 -9.20
N LYS A 200 17.21 14.43 -8.07
CA LYS A 200 16.93 13.92 -6.74
C LYS A 200 15.44 13.65 -6.61
N SER A 201 15.05 12.51 -7.14
CA SER A 201 13.71 11.97 -6.92
C SER A 201 13.64 11.37 -5.51
N ASN A 202 12.47 10.99 -5.10
CA ASN A 202 12.18 10.20 -3.91
C ASN A 202 12.88 8.83 -3.89
N ASN A 203 13.56 8.44 -4.96
CA ASN A 203 14.43 7.28 -4.99
C ASN A 203 15.86 7.69 -4.56
N VAL A 204 16.48 6.88 -3.73
CA VAL A 204 17.91 7.05 -3.44
C VAL A 204 18.69 6.62 -4.68
N VAL A 205 19.35 7.54 -5.30
CA VAL A 205 20.25 7.27 -6.42
C VAL A 205 21.62 6.90 -5.86
N PHE A 206 22.06 5.70 -6.15
CA PHE A 206 23.45 5.29 -5.92
C PHE A 206 24.23 5.62 -7.19
N THR A 207 25.13 6.57 -7.09
CA THR A 207 26.07 6.87 -8.17
C THR A 207 27.25 5.91 -8.08
N SER A 208 27.60 5.26 -9.19
CA SER A 208 28.81 4.50 -9.29
C SER A 208 30.03 5.43 -9.09
N SER A 209 30.99 5.01 -8.28
CA SER A 209 32.26 5.75 -8.09
C SER A 209 33.17 5.71 -9.33
N THR A 210 32.87 4.83 -10.28
CA THR A 210 33.60 4.65 -11.54
C THR A 210 32.62 4.58 -12.71
N SER A 211 33.02 5.17 -13.84
CA SER A 211 32.31 5.03 -15.09
C SER A 211 32.47 3.60 -15.64
N GLY A 212 31.38 2.98 -16.03
CA GLY A 212 31.32 1.65 -16.65
C GLY A 212 30.08 1.48 -17.48
N THR A 213 30.08 0.48 -18.37
CA THR A 213 28.90 0.07 -19.14
C THR A 213 28.17 -1.01 -18.36
N ILE A 214 26.87 -0.86 -18.24
CA ILE A 214 25.96 -1.86 -17.65
C ILE A 214 25.57 -2.86 -18.74
#